data_c53d39aa80e8c03aa1dc7014e75664c0
#
_entry.id   c53d39aa80e8c03aa1dc7014e75664c0
#
_cell.length_a   1.000
_cell.length_b   1.000
_cell.length_c   1.000
_cell.angle_alpha   90.00
_cell.angle_beta   90.00
_cell.angle_gamma   90.00
#
_symmetry.space_group_name_H-M   'P 1'
#
loop_
_entity.id
_entity.type
_entity.pdbx_description
1 polymer ?
#
loop_
_entity_poly.entity_id
_entity_poly.type
_entity_poly.pdbx_seq_one_letter_code
_entity_poly.pdbx_strand_id
1 'polypeptide(L)'
;MKQFRFVPRSRSLSVCGLLATAVAFLSAGPAQASPLNMSGMSWGTIASCIDPSLTQPFLSAGDSNWYTLAPGESPGSFGGTGWTLTGGASIKAGQTGSVLDLPSGSQAISPPMCVASDYPTARTMVRNVVGVEGVQVSVAYAGTKTVAVAQTVGQVHGQRSNWTLSNPVNIHPGNLPGWQLVRFALTPGGTHSDFQVYDFWVDPHMHY
;
A
#
# COMPACT_ATOMS: atom_id res chain seq x y z
N MET A 1 -24.80 73.37 53.73
CA MET A 1 -24.74 72.05 54.29
C MET A 1 -25.63 71.12 53.46
N LYS A 2 -25.05 70.27 52.56
CA LYS A 2 -25.79 69.34 51.70
C LYS A 2 -25.56 67.94 52.28
N GLN A 3 -26.66 67.33 52.74
CA GLN A 3 -26.62 65.94 53.23
C GLN A 3 -26.63 64.95 52.07
N PHE A 4 -25.65 64.12 52.00
CA PHE A 4 -25.59 62.97 51.10
C PHE A 4 -26.33 61.78 51.73
N ARG A 5 -27.36 61.30 51.07
CA ARG A 5 -28.06 60.05 51.43
C ARG A 5 -27.32 58.86 50.76
N PHE A 6 -26.84 57.93 51.53
CA PHE A 6 -26.34 56.66 51.10
C PHE A 6 -27.49 55.68 50.84
N VAL A 7 -27.54 55.12 49.62
CA VAL A 7 -28.45 54.05 49.25
C VAL A 7 -27.65 52.75 49.23
N PRO A 8 -27.99 51.69 49.97
CA PRO A 8 -27.31 50.40 49.91
C PRO A 8 -27.70 49.66 48.64
N ARG A 9 -26.73 49.30 47.83
CA ARG A 9 -26.88 48.39 46.69
C ARG A 9 -26.90 46.95 47.18
N SER A 10 -28.01 46.25 46.99
CA SER A 10 -28.11 44.81 47.18
C SER A 10 -27.28 44.09 46.09
N ARG A 11 -26.34 43.26 46.52
CA ARG A 11 -25.58 42.34 45.62
C ARG A 11 -26.40 41.08 45.48
N SER A 12 -26.98 40.86 44.31
CA SER A 12 -27.50 39.59 43.90
C SER A 12 -26.33 38.66 43.51
N LEU A 13 -26.16 37.59 44.23
CA LEU A 13 -25.23 36.49 43.90
C LEU A 13 -25.84 35.66 42.78
N SER A 14 -25.33 35.86 41.55
CA SER A 14 -25.61 34.96 40.45
C SER A 14 -24.71 33.74 40.61
N VAL A 15 -25.31 32.62 40.93
CA VAL A 15 -24.63 31.28 40.85
C VAL A 15 -24.57 30.87 39.42
N CYS A 16 -23.39 31.09 38.78
CA CYS A 16 -23.07 30.50 37.46
C CYS A 16 -22.79 29.03 37.67
N GLY A 17 -23.76 28.17 37.31
CA GLY A 17 -23.55 26.75 37.20
C GLY A 17 -22.58 26.43 36.05
N LEU A 18 -21.38 25.99 36.36
CA LEU A 18 -20.42 25.42 35.40
C LEU A 18 -20.93 24.05 34.96
N LEU A 19 -21.57 23.99 33.81
CA LEU A 19 -21.80 22.76 33.09
C LEU A 19 -20.43 22.33 32.45
N ALA A 20 -19.74 21.42 33.11
CA ALA A 20 -18.56 20.75 32.56
C ALA A 20 -19.04 19.75 31.49
N THR A 21 -19.03 20.18 30.24
CA THR A 21 -19.15 19.25 29.11
C THR A 21 -17.85 18.47 28.97
N ALA A 22 -17.86 17.21 29.41
CA ALA A 22 -16.77 16.27 29.18
C ALA A 22 -16.76 15.95 27.66
N VAL A 23 -15.86 16.58 26.90
CA VAL A 23 -15.54 16.20 25.54
C VAL A 23 -14.69 14.95 25.63
N ALA A 24 -15.31 13.79 25.40
CA ALA A 24 -14.59 12.54 25.22
C ALA A 24 -13.80 12.63 23.90
N PHE A 25 -12.50 12.89 23.99
CA PHE A 25 -11.58 12.69 22.88
C PHE A 25 -11.48 11.18 22.62
N LEU A 26 -12.26 10.69 21.66
CA LEU A 26 -12.00 9.40 21.04
C LEU A 26 -10.67 9.53 20.31
N SER A 27 -9.57 9.16 20.96
CA SER A 27 -8.30 8.98 20.29
C SER A 27 -8.46 7.80 19.32
N ALA A 28 -8.69 8.09 18.03
CA ALA A 28 -8.53 7.11 16.99
C ALA A 28 -7.07 6.67 17.04
N GLY A 29 -6.80 5.52 17.62
CA GLY A 29 -5.49 4.89 17.56
C GLY A 29 -5.06 4.72 16.11
N PRO A 30 -3.75 4.68 15.81
CA PRO A 30 -3.28 4.41 14.47
C PRO A 30 -3.96 3.14 13.96
N ALA A 31 -4.61 3.24 12.80
CA ALA A 31 -5.20 2.08 12.14
C ALA A 31 -4.08 1.08 11.88
N GLN A 32 -3.99 0.07 12.71
CA GLN A 32 -3.05 -1.02 12.51
C GLN A 32 -3.54 -1.77 11.27
N ALA A 33 -2.70 -1.82 10.24
CA ALA A 33 -2.96 -2.67 9.09
C ALA A 33 -3.22 -4.08 9.61
N SER A 34 -4.39 -4.62 9.30
CA SER A 34 -4.73 -5.99 9.67
C SER A 34 -3.67 -6.92 9.09
N PRO A 35 -3.20 -7.92 9.85
CA PRO A 35 -2.23 -8.87 9.34
C PRO A 35 -2.76 -9.48 8.05
N LEU A 36 -1.91 -9.49 7.01
CA LEU A 36 -2.24 -10.06 5.70
C LEU A 36 -2.60 -11.52 5.85
N ASN A 37 -3.88 -11.83 5.76
CA ASN A 37 -4.35 -13.22 5.82
C ASN A 37 -4.32 -13.82 4.41
N MET A 38 -3.30 -14.62 4.13
CA MET A 38 -3.15 -15.37 2.88
C MET A 38 -3.53 -16.84 3.04
N SER A 39 -4.22 -17.21 4.13
CA SER A 39 -4.71 -18.57 4.33
C SER A 39 -5.73 -18.94 3.25
N GLY A 40 -5.63 -20.15 2.72
CA GLY A 40 -6.52 -20.62 1.65
C GLY A 40 -6.14 -20.21 0.23
N MET A 41 -5.10 -19.41 0.03
CA MET A 41 -4.61 -19.09 -1.31
C MET A 41 -3.76 -20.25 -1.89
N SER A 42 -3.99 -20.59 -3.15
CA SER A 42 -3.15 -21.55 -3.87
C SER A 42 -1.81 -20.94 -4.23
N TRP A 43 -0.72 -21.58 -3.84
CA TRP A 43 0.64 -21.09 -4.09
C TRP A 43 1.28 -21.67 -5.36
N GLY A 44 0.76 -22.74 -5.90
CA GLY A 44 1.50 -23.52 -6.91
C GLY A 44 2.68 -24.28 -6.33
N THR A 45 3.62 -24.68 -7.16
CA THR A 45 4.83 -25.42 -6.77
C THR A 45 6.09 -24.71 -7.25
N ILE A 46 7.18 -24.76 -6.48
CA ILE A 46 8.48 -24.20 -6.90
C ILE A 46 9.00 -24.88 -8.18
N ALA A 47 8.65 -26.13 -8.41
CA ALA A 47 9.00 -26.84 -9.64
C ALA A 47 8.41 -26.18 -10.91
N SER A 48 7.42 -25.30 -10.78
CA SER A 48 6.86 -24.51 -11.88
C SER A 48 7.57 -23.18 -12.11
N CYS A 49 8.60 -22.84 -11.32
CA CYS A 49 9.42 -21.67 -11.58
C CYS A 49 10.28 -21.89 -12.81
N ILE A 50 9.98 -21.21 -13.86
CA ILE A 50 10.77 -21.10 -15.09
C ILE A 50 11.27 -19.66 -15.16
N ASP A 51 12.45 -19.46 -15.76
CA ASP A 51 12.94 -18.11 -16.01
C ASP A 51 11.91 -17.32 -16.82
N PRO A 52 11.41 -16.21 -16.28
CA PRO A 52 10.43 -15.42 -17.00
C PRO A 52 11.09 -14.68 -18.17
N SER A 53 10.28 -14.33 -19.16
CA SER A 53 10.75 -13.40 -20.19
C SER A 53 11.00 -12.04 -19.57
N LEU A 54 12.23 -11.55 -19.68
CA LEU A 54 12.66 -10.27 -19.10
C LEU A 54 12.78 -9.19 -20.17
N THR A 55 12.52 -7.95 -19.77
CA THR A 55 12.67 -6.75 -20.58
C THR A 55 13.32 -5.64 -19.77
N GLN A 56 13.77 -4.57 -20.42
CA GLN A 56 14.33 -3.38 -19.77
C GLN A 56 13.39 -2.18 -19.95
N PRO A 57 12.22 -2.17 -19.31
CA PRO A 57 11.19 -1.15 -19.54
C PRO A 57 11.61 0.26 -19.11
N PHE A 58 12.62 0.35 -18.25
CA PHE A 58 13.05 1.60 -17.63
C PHE A 58 14.43 2.08 -18.09
N LEU A 59 14.96 1.50 -19.17
CA LEU A 59 16.26 1.88 -19.71
C LEU A 59 16.33 3.38 -20.06
N SER A 60 15.26 3.94 -20.60
CA SER A 60 15.16 5.38 -20.89
C SER A 60 15.13 6.26 -19.64
N ALA A 61 14.78 5.70 -18.49
CA ALA A 61 14.80 6.36 -17.19
C ALA A 61 16.12 6.13 -16.42
N GLY A 62 17.12 5.53 -17.05
CA GLY A 62 18.44 5.27 -16.48
C GLY A 62 18.52 4.00 -15.62
N ASP A 63 17.50 3.15 -15.65
CA ASP A 63 17.48 1.86 -14.97
C ASP A 63 17.69 0.73 -15.98
N SER A 64 18.85 0.09 -15.92
CA SER A 64 19.26 -0.97 -16.83
C SER A 64 18.90 -2.38 -16.35
N ASN A 65 18.19 -2.51 -15.24
CA ASN A 65 17.76 -3.80 -14.72
C ASN A 65 16.72 -4.48 -15.64
N TRP A 66 16.60 -5.79 -15.47
CA TRP A 66 15.73 -6.61 -16.27
C TRP A 66 14.49 -7.01 -15.46
N TYR A 67 13.32 -6.76 -16.00
CA TYR A 67 12.06 -6.91 -15.31
C TYR A 67 11.08 -7.80 -16.05
N THR A 68 10.20 -8.43 -15.30
CA THR A 68 8.97 -9.05 -15.77
C THR A 68 7.77 -8.41 -15.11
N LEU A 69 6.63 -8.35 -15.78
CA LEU A 69 5.37 -7.90 -15.16
C LEU A 69 4.84 -8.94 -14.18
N ALA A 70 4.22 -8.49 -13.12
CA ALA A 70 3.45 -9.36 -12.25
C ALA A 70 2.36 -10.08 -13.05
N PRO A 71 2.07 -11.36 -12.75
CA PRO A 71 1.08 -12.12 -13.50
C PRO A 71 -0.29 -11.43 -13.50
N GLY A 72 -0.98 -11.48 -14.64
CA GLY A 72 -2.28 -10.83 -14.82
C GLY A 72 -2.22 -9.38 -15.26
N GLU A 73 -1.04 -8.87 -15.57
CA GLU A 73 -0.82 -7.53 -16.13
C GLU A 73 -0.32 -7.60 -17.58
N SER A 74 -0.45 -6.48 -18.28
CA SER A 74 0.18 -6.23 -19.59
C SER A 74 0.74 -4.82 -19.61
N PRO A 75 1.77 -4.51 -20.44
CA PRO A 75 2.38 -3.19 -20.46
C PRO A 75 1.35 -2.07 -20.64
N GLY A 76 1.34 -1.10 -19.73
CA GLY A 76 0.42 0.02 -19.72
C GLY A 76 -0.99 -0.31 -19.19
N SER A 77 -1.24 -1.53 -18.69
CA SER A 77 -2.58 -1.93 -18.25
C SER A 77 -2.55 -2.95 -17.12
N PHE A 78 -3.22 -2.63 -16.02
CA PHE A 78 -3.44 -3.55 -14.91
C PHE A 78 -4.65 -4.45 -15.20
N GLY A 79 -4.40 -5.63 -15.78
CA GLY A 79 -5.48 -6.56 -16.14
C GLY A 79 -6.14 -7.23 -14.94
N GLY A 80 -5.40 -7.44 -13.86
CA GLY A 80 -5.89 -7.98 -12.59
C GLY A 80 -6.26 -9.45 -12.58
N THR A 81 -6.02 -10.19 -13.66
CA THR A 81 -6.32 -11.63 -13.71
C THR A 81 -5.55 -12.38 -12.64
N GLY A 82 -6.28 -13.09 -11.77
CA GLY A 82 -5.71 -13.84 -10.65
C GLY A 82 -5.33 -13.00 -9.43
N TRP A 83 -5.47 -11.68 -9.48
CA TRP A 83 -5.33 -10.82 -8.30
C TRP A 83 -6.55 -10.94 -7.39
N THR A 84 -6.32 -10.91 -6.09
CA THR A 84 -7.38 -10.85 -5.08
C THR A 84 -7.52 -9.42 -4.60
N LEU A 85 -8.68 -8.81 -4.84
CA LEU A 85 -9.00 -7.43 -4.48
C LEU A 85 -9.98 -7.41 -3.32
N THR A 86 -9.67 -6.63 -2.27
CA THR A 86 -10.51 -6.53 -1.05
C THR A 86 -10.58 -5.08 -0.57
N GLY A 87 -11.51 -4.80 0.35
CA GLY A 87 -11.61 -3.48 1.01
C GLY A 87 -11.93 -2.31 0.07
N GLY A 88 -12.53 -2.58 -1.09
CA GLY A 88 -12.84 -1.55 -2.07
C GLY A 88 -11.80 -1.38 -3.18
N ALA A 89 -10.69 -2.16 -3.17
CA ALA A 89 -9.79 -2.21 -4.32
C ALA A 89 -10.55 -2.64 -5.57
N SER A 90 -10.27 -2.00 -6.69
CA SER A 90 -10.98 -2.26 -7.95
C SER A 90 -10.11 -1.96 -9.16
N ILE A 91 -10.48 -2.51 -10.30
CA ILE A 91 -9.85 -2.19 -11.57
C ILE A 91 -10.70 -1.13 -12.26
N LYS A 92 -10.10 -0.01 -12.62
CA LYS A 92 -10.75 1.12 -13.29
C LYS A 92 -10.15 1.34 -14.68
N ALA A 93 -10.96 1.87 -15.58
CA ALA A 93 -10.44 2.35 -16.86
C ALA A 93 -9.51 3.54 -16.63
N GLY A 94 -8.30 3.46 -17.18
CA GLY A 94 -7.33 4.55 -17.26
C GLY A 94 -7.38 5.25 -18.63
N GLN A 95 -6.41 6.13 -18.89
CA GLN A 95 -6.32 6.84 -20.18
C GLN A 95 -5.88 5.94 -21.35
N THR A 96 -4.97 5.01 -21.09
CA THR A 96 -4.36 4.12 -22.10
C THR A 96 -4.62 2.65 -21.84
N GLY A 97 -5.15 2.28 -20.66
CA GLY A 97 -5.40 0.92 -20.23
C GLY A 97 -6.15 0.90 -18.92
N SER A 98 -6.15 -0.22 -18.22
CA SER A 98 -6.76 -0.35 -16.90
C SER A 98 -5.74 -0.02 -15.81
N VAL A 99 -6.24 0.42 -14.66
CA VAL A 99 -5.44 0.73 -13.48
C VAL A 99 -6.03 0.05 -12.25
N LEU A 100 -5.19 -0.35 -11.32
CA LEU A 100 -5.61 -0.77 -9.99
C LEU A 100 -5.88 0.47 -9.16
N ASP A 101 -7.08 0.59 -8.63
CA ASP A 101 -7.52 1.67 -7.75
C ASP A 101 -7.54 1.16 -6.31
N LEU A 102 -6.85 1.88 -5.45
CA LEU A 102 -6.60 1.50 -4.06
C LEU A 102 -7.08 2.59 -3.11
N PRO A 103 -8.38 2.64 -2.78
CA PRO A 103 -8.88 3.54 -1.75
C PRO A 103 -8.41 3.09 -0.36
N SER A 104 -8.43 4.00 0.59
CA SER A 104 -8.08 3.75 2.00
C SER A 104 -8.75 2.49 2.54
N GLY A 105 -7.97 1.64 3.22
CA GLY A 105 -8.45 0.37 3.78
C GLY A 105 -8.56 -0.77 2.79
N SER A 106 -8.22 -0.54 1.52
CA SER A 106 -8.22 -1.57 0.49
C SER A 106 -6.92 -2.38 0.44
N GLN A 107 -6.96 -3.47 -0.30
CA GLN A 107 -5.80 -4.32 -0.54
C GLN A 107 -5.91 -5.06 -1.87
N ALA A 108 -4.79 -5.20 -2.55
CA ALA A 108 -4.65 -6.05 -3.72
C ALA A 108 -3.51 -7.07 -3.50
N ILE A 109 -3.78 -8.35 -3.72
CA ILE A 109 -2.80 -9.44 -3.57
C ILE A 109 -2.59 -10.09 -4.92
N SER A 110 -1.31 -10.17 -5.34
CA SER A 110 -0.94 -10.74 -6.64
C SER A 110 -1.16 -12.26 -6.72
N PRO A 111 -1.26 -12.81 -7.92
CA PRO A 111 -0.97 -14.23 -8.13
C PRO A 111 0.44 -14.57 -7.64
N PRO A 112 0.74 -15.86 -7.40
CA PRO A 112 2.10 -16.27 -7.07
C PRO A 112 3.03 -16.07 -8.27
N MET A 113 4.25 -15.62 -8.00
CA MET A 113 5.31 -15.56 -8.99
C MET A 113 6.64 -16.01 -8.40
N CYS A 114 7.61 -16.29 -9.24
CA CYS A 114 8.93 -16.75 -8.82
C CYS A 114 9.89 -15.58 -8.70
N VAL A 115 10.65 -15.57 -7.60
CA VAL A 115 11.80 -14.68 -7.41
C VAL A 115 12.98 -15.51 -6.89
N ALA A 116 14.18 -15.13 -7.27
CA ALA A 116 15.40 -15.76 -6.76
C ALA A 116 15.91 -15.03 -5.50
N SER A 117 16.91 -15.61 -4.85
CA SER A 117 17.53 -15.01 -3.66
C SER A 117 18.44 -13.82 -3.96
N ASP A 118 18.76 -13.58 -5.23
CA ASP A 118 19.78 -12.62 -5.66
C ASP A 118 19.20 -11.22 -5.82
N TYR A 119 18.99 -10.52 -4.69
CA TYR A 119 18.58 -9.11 -4.59
C TYR A 119 17.40 -8.67 -5.51
N PRO A 120 16.29 -9.41 -5.55
CA PRO A 120 15.17 -9.03 -6.39
C PRO A 120 14.58 -7.68 -5.96
N THR A 121 14.09 -6.93 -6.95
CA THR A 121 13.45 -5.63 -6.72
C THR A 121 12.09 -5.56 -7.40
N ALA A 122 11.27 -4.58 -6.98
CA ALA A 122 10.01 -4.27 -7.66
C ALA A 122 9.87 -2.77 -7.87
N ARG A 123 9.22 -2.39 -8.97
CA ARG A 123 8.85 -1.01 -9.30
C ARG A 123 7.46 -0.99 -9.91
N THR A 124 6.81 0.16 -9.84
CA THR A 124 5.48 0.35 -10.43
C THR A 124 5.26 1.79 -10.85
N MET A 125 4.34 1.98 -11.77
CA MET A 125 3.77 3.30 -12.04
C MET A 125 2.68 3.58 -11.00
N VAL A 126 2.82 4.67 -10.28
CA VAL A 126 1.92 5.05 -9.19
C VAL A 126 1.55 6.53 -9.28
N ARG A 127 0.31 6.85 -8.94
CA ARG A 127 -0.14 8.23 -8.71
C ARG A 127 -1.01 8.33 -7.47
N ASN A 128 -0.94 9.46 -6.78
CA ASN A 128 -1.82 9.78 -5.68
C ASN A 128 -3.06 10.50 -6.24
N VAL A 129 -4.23 9.91 -6.07
CA VAL A 129 -5.52 10.57 -6.34
C VAL A 129 -5.88 11.45 -5.15
N VAL A 130 -5.75 10.89 -3.95
CA VAL A 130 -5.96 11.57 -2.66
C VAL A 130 -4.88 11.09 -1.67
N GLY A 131 -4.43 11.98 -0.79
CA GLY A 131 -3.44 11.67 0.23
C GLY A 131 -2.01 11.94 -0.21
N VAL A 132 -1.08 11.81 0.73
CA VAL A 132 0.36 12.08 0.56
C VAL A 132 1.22 10.88 0.94
N GLU A 133 0.63 9.90 1.62
CA GLU A 133 1.28 8.64 1.96
C GLU A 133 1.54 7.85 0.68
N GLY A 134 2.22 6.74 0.77
CA GLY A 134 2.44 5.85 -0.38
C GLY A 134 1.62 4.58 -0.30
N VAL A 135 1.80 3.73 -1.29
CA VAL A 135 1.30 2.36 -1.29
C VAL A 135 2.36 1.45 -0.66
N GLN A 136 2.01 0.83 0.44
CA GLN A 136 2.85 -0.15 1.11
C GLN A 136 2.94 -1.42 0.27
N VAL A 137 4.15 -1.90 0.05
CA VAL A 137 4.43 -3.17 -0.61
C VAL A 137 4.82 -4.19 0.44
N SER A 138 4.09 -5.29 0.50
CA SER A 138 4.40 -6.42 1.36
C SER A 138 4.62 -7.68 0.52
N VAL A 139 5.47 -8.57 0.99
CA VAL A 139 5.80 -9.83 0.30
C VAL A 139 5.52 -10.99 1.24
N ALA A 140 4.83 -11.99 0.75
CA ALA A 140 4.65 -13.26 1.43
C ALA A 140 5.34 -14.37 0.62
N TYR A 141 6.00 -15.26 1.33
CA TYR A 141 6.72 -16.39 0.75
C TYR A 141 5.93 -17.68 0.94
N ALA A 142 5.93 -18.54 -0.06
CA ALA A 142 5.41 -19.90 0.08
C ALA A 142 6.27 -20.64 1.11
N GLY A 143 5.75 -20.82 2.30
CA GLY A 143 6.43 -21.56 3.38
C GLY A 143 6.02 -23.02 3.41
N THR A 144 6.84 -23.82 4.09
CA THR A 144 6.50 -25.22 4.42
C THR A 144 5.41 -25.34 5.48
N LYS A 145 4.96 -24.21 6.07
CA LYS A 145 3.93 -24.13 7.11
C LYS A 145 2.76 -23.26 6.64
N THR A 146 1.60 -23.63 7.06
CA THR A 146 0.25 -23.25 6.62
C THR A 146 -0.12 -21.75 6.66
N VAL A 147 0.75 -20.85 7.08
CA VAL A 147 0.47 -19.41 7.10
C VAL A 147 1.68 -18.68 6.55
N ALA A 148 1.55 -18.15 5.34
CA ALA A 148 2.51 -17.20 4.81
C ALA A 148 2.32 -15.87 5.55
N VAL A 149 3.32 -15.45 6.30
CA VAL A 149 3.33 -14.13 6.94
C VAL A 149 3.89 -13.15 5.93
N ALA A 150 3.09 -12.19 5.52
CA ALA A 150 3.57 -11.11 4.68
C ALA A 150 4.43 -10.14 5.48
N GLN A 151 5.57 -9.78 4.91
CA GLN A 151 6.47 -8.77 5.45
C GLN A 151 6.40 -7.52 4.60
N THR A 152 6.26 -6.37 5.23
CA THR A 152 6.39 -5.10 4.52
C THR A 152 7.85 -4.91 4.11
N VAL A 153 8.07 -4.74 2.82
CA VAL A 153 9.42 -4.58 2.25
C VAL A 153 9.72 -3.15 1.83
N GLY A 154 8.69 -2.32 1.70
CA GLY A 154 8.86 -0.92 1.36
C GLY A 154 7.54 -0.21 1.06
N GLN A 155 7.68 0.99 0.53
CA GLN A 155 6.56 1.83 0.14
C GLN A 155 6.88 2.52 -1.18
N VAL A 156 5.91 2.58 -2.08
CA VAL A 156 6.02 3.31 -3.33
C VAL A 156 5.20 4.59 -3.24
N HIS A 157 5.78 5.68 -3.74
CA HIS A 157 5.19 7.00 -3.67
C HIS A 157 4.93 7.54 -5.06
N GLY A 158 3.71 8.00 -5.30
CA GLY A 158 3.34 8.75 -6.48
C GLY A 158 3.38 10.25 -6.24
N GLN A 159 3.26 11.02 -7.32
CA GLN A 159 2.98 12.44 -7.25
C GLN A 159 1.48 12.66 -7.40
N ARG A 160 0.98 13.74 -6.80
CA ARG A 160 -0.42 14.10 -6.91
C ARG A 160 -0.80 14.33 -8.38
N SER A 161 -1.81 13.61 -8.83
CA SER A 161 -2.38 13.68 -10.18
C SER A 161 -1.47 13.25 -11.34
N ASN A 162 -0.17 13.04 -11.11
CA ASN A 162 0.78 12.61 -12.14
C ASN A 162 1.23 11.17 -11.91
N TRP A 163 1.34 10.42 -12.98
CA TRP A 163 1.98 9.13 -12.97
C TRP A 163 3.49 9.28 -12.74
N THR A 164 3.99 8.52 -11.80
CA THR A 164 5.41 8.53 -11.42
C THR A 164 5.91 7.10 -11.34
N LEU A 165 7.05 6.83 -11.93
CA LEU A 165 7.76 5.58 -11.71
C LEU A 165 8.29 5.58 -10.27
N SER A 166 7.95 4.56 -9.49
CA SER A 166 8.43 4.44 -8.12
C SER A 166 9.94 4.23 -8.05
N ASN A 167 10.53 4.53 -6.92
CA ASN A 167 11.85 3.98 -6.59
C ASN A 167 11.75 2.45 -6.50
N PRO A 168 12.86 1.72 -6.76
CA PRO A 168 12.92 0.29 -6.54
C PRO A 168 12.64 -0.05 -5.07
N VAL A 169 11.82 -1.06 -4.84
CA VAL A 169 11.60 -1.66 -3.53
C VAL A 169 12.35 -2.98 -3.50
N ASN A 170 13.25 -3.14 -2.54
CA ASN A 170 14.01 -4.38 -2.38
C ASN A 170 13.09 -5.48 -1.85
N ILE A 171 13.01 -6.56 -2.60
CA ILE A 171 12.33 -7.76 -2.16
C ILE A 171 13.39 -8.57 -1.42
N HIS A 172 13.21 -8.76 -0.11
CA HIS A 172 14.12 -9.60 0.66
C HIS A 172 13.59 -11.04 0.66
N PRO A 173 14.02 -11.89 -0.30
CA PRO A 173 13.71 -13.31 -0.20
C PRO A 173 14.36 -13.80 1.08
N GLY A 174 13.66 -14.62 1.84
CA GLY A 174 14.25 -15.21 3.05
C GLY A 174 15.58 -15.89 2.72
N ASN A 175 16.34 -16.30 3.74
CA ASN A 175 17.68 -16.91 3.61
C ASN A 175 17.70 -18.26 2.87
N LEU A 176 16.74 -18.54 2.01
CA LEU A 176 16.66 -19.77 1.24
C LEU A 176 17.28 -19.52 -0.15
N PRO A 177 18.29 -20.30 -0.53
CA PRO A 177 18.90 -20.17 -1.85
C PRO A 177 17.95 -20.63 -2.96
N GLY A 178 18.09 -20.03 -4.14
CA GLY A 178 17.35 -20.42 -5.34
C GLY A 178 15.98 -19.76 -5.47
N TRP A 179 15.15 -20.32 -6.34
CA TRP A 179 13.81 -19.80 -6.64
C TRP A 179 12.83 -19.99 -5.48
N GLN A 180 12.04 -18.97 -5.23
CA GLN A 180 10.97 -18.95 -4.24
C GLN A 180 9.68 -18.44 -4.88
N LEU A 181 8.54 -18.99 -4.46
CA LEU A 181 7.24 -18.45 -4.81
C LEU A 181 6.88 -17.35 -3.83
N VAL A 182 6.54 -16.19 -4.37
CA VAL A 182 6.11 -15.02 -3.61
C VAL A 182 4.76 -14.51 -4.08
N ARG A 183 4.05 -13.82 -3.18
CA ARG A 183 2.92 -12.96 -3.52
C ARG A 183 3.21 -11.57 -2.99
N PHE A 184 2.83 -10.59 -3.77
CA PHE A 184 2.87 -9.20 -3.37
C PHE A 184 1.51 -8.77 -2.84
N ALA A 185 1.50 -7.94 -1.83
CA ALA A 185 0.31 -7.24 -1.40
C ALA A 185 0.56 -5.74 -1.44
N LEU A 186 -0.35 -5.02 -2.10
CA LEU A 186 -0.36 -3.58 -2.20
C LEU A 186 -1.46 -3.04 -1.29
N THR A 187 -1.09 -2.17 -0.35
CA THR A 187 -2.00 -1.59 0.62
C THR A 187 -1.78 -0.08 0.69
N PRO A 188 -2.81 0.75 0.49
CA PRO A 188 -2.66 2.19 0.59
C PRO A 188 -2.34 2.61 2.03
N GLY A 189 -1.41 3.53 2.21
CA GLY A 189 -1.15 4.17 3.49
C GLY A 189 -2.18 5.26 3.79
N GLY A 190 -2.41 5.52 5.09
CA GLY A 190 -3.31 6.59 5.54
C GLY A 190 -4.79 6.22 5.57
N THR A 191 -5.57 7.03 6.29
CA THR A 191 -7.01 6.80 6.53
C THR A 191 -7.91 7.51 5.52
N HIS A 192 -7.37 8.43 4.72
CA HIS A 192 -8.09 9.20 3.71
C HIS A 192 -7.24 9.29 2.45
N SER A 193 -6.90 8.15 1.90
CA SER A 193 -6.02 8.03 0.75
C SER A 193 -6.69 7.30 -0.39
N ASP A 194 -6.24 7.58 -1.60
CA ASP A 194 -6.63 6.87 -2.81
C ASP A 194 -5.46 6.92 -3.78
N PHE A 195 -5.01 5.77 -4.20
CA PHE A 195 -3.88 5.60 -5.10
C PHE A 195 -4.28 4.79 -6.31
N GLN A 196 -3.61 5.06 -7.41
CA GLN A 196 -3.73 4.22 -8.59
C GLN A 196 -2.37 3.68 -8.99
N VAL A 197 -2.38 2.42 -9.42
CA VAL A 197 -1.17 1.66 -9.76
C VAL A 197 -1.40 0.93 -11.08
N TYR A 198 -0.37 0.86 -11.91
CA TYR A 198 -0.28 -0.07 -13.04
C TYR A 198 1.19 -0.44 -13.30
N ASP A 199 1.41 -1.47 -14.10
CA ASP A 199 2.75 -1.94 -14.42
C ASP A 199 3.59 -2.25 -13.18
N PHE A 200 3.13 -3.24 -12.39
CA PHE A 200 3.93 -3.73 -11.29
C PHE A 200 5.01 -4.68 -11.82
N TRP A 201 6.19 -4.11 -12.02
CA TRP A 201 7.36 -4.79 -12.54
C TRP A 201 8.21 -5.38 -11.43
N VAL A 202 8.69 -6.59 -11.65
CA VAL A 202 9.57 -7.30 -10.73
C VAL A 202 10.84 -7.69 -11.48
N ASP A 203 11.98 -7.29 -10.94
CA ASP A 203 13.28 -7.86 -11.28
C ASP A 203 13.43 -9.12 -10.41
N PRO A 204 13.26 -10.31 -10.96
CA PRO A 204 13.18 -11.53 -10.17
C PRO A 204 14.54 -12.02 -9.68
N HIS A 205 15.62 -11.55 -10.27
CA HIS A 205 16.99 -11.87 -9.89
C HIS A 205 17.99 -10.89 -10.52
N MET A 206 19.08 -10.62 -9.83
CA MET A 206 20.13 -9.78 -10.36
C MET A 206 20.86 -10.48 -11.54
N HIS A 207 21.00 -9.79 -12.65
CA HIS A 207 21.89 -10.18 -13.74
C HIS A 207 23.24 -9.49 -13.56
N TYR A 208 24.33 -10.26 -13.60
CA TYR A 208 25.71 -9.76 -13.59
C TYR A 208 26.22 -9.60 -15.01
#